data_b461e16d9e6bb5ec3447fa0e5645fd53
#
_entry.id   b461e16d9e6bb5ec3447fa0e5645fd53
#
_cell.length_a   1.000
_cell.length_b   1.000
_cell.length_c   1.000
_cell.angle_alpha   90.00
_cell.angle_beta   90.00
_cell.angle_gamma   90.00
#
_symmetry.space_group_name_H-M   'P 1'
#
loop_
_entity.id
_entity.type
_entity.pdbx_description
1 polymer ?
#
loop_
_entity_poly.entity_id
_entity_poly.type
_entity_poly.pdbx_seq_one_letter_code
_entity_poly.pdbx_strand_id
1 'polypeptide(L)'
;MTIEEIYSKYLECGATVTTDSRTIRGGEMFIALKGENFDGNAYALKALEAGAACAVVNSGSEAALSQNPRLIAVDDTFETLKALANYHRHHCLGEEHLPILGLTGTNGKTTTKELVRTVLAAKYRIVATEGNLNNDIGVPLSLLKIRKDTEMAVIEMGANHPDDIKHLVNVCEPDFGLITNVGKAHLLGFGSFEGVKRAKGQLYDFIASRGGKVFVNVDQPDLKEMVSQRTGLSIVPYGLDFNGVEVLPVTPEEPMLRMRIGECVIRTHLVGSYNAMNVLAAICVGSHFEVPFADAVAAIESYVPSNNRSQMQRTERNLLVLDAYNANPSSMGVALNSLIAAEAPLKVALLGDMRELGENSVEEHENVVRKIAGSDVKAYLVGAEFAKALESSGRPDNVLGHFETSDALAEYLSKSPVTDAYVLVKGSRGIQMEKVIPFL
;
A
#
# COMPACT_ATOMS: atom_id res chain seq x y z
N MET A 1 19.46 17.71 -23.57
CA MET A 1 18.07 17.76 -24.06
C MET A 1 17.20 18.39 -22.99
N THR A 2 16.22 19.22 -23.39
CA THR A 2 15.20 19.74 -22.47
C THR A 2 14.16 18.66 -22.14
N ILE A 3 13.32 18.90 -21.13
CA ILE A 3 12.29 17.91 -20.76
C ILE A 3 11.23 17.78 -21.86
N GLU A 4 10.94 18.85 -22.61
CA GLU A 4 10.02 18.85 -23.75
C GLU A 4 10.53 17.95 -24.87
N GLU A 5 11.84 18.00 -25.15
CA GLU A 5 12.47 17.15 -26.17
C GLU A 5 12.44 15.68 -25.75
N ILE A 6 12.70 15.38 -24.47
CA ILE A 6 12.60 14.02 -23.92
C ILE A 6 11.15 13.53 -23.95
N TYR A 7 10.18 14.41 -23.63
CA TYR A 7 8.76 14.09 -23.71
C TYR A 7 8.31 13.78 -25.14
N SER A 8 8.82 14.52 -26.13
CA SER A 8 8.57 14.22 -27.54
C SER A 8 9.08 12.82 -27.92
N LYS A 9 10.27 12.44 -27.43
CA LYS A 9 10.81 11.09 -27.62
C LYS A 9 9.98 10.01 -26.90
N TYR A 10 9.51 10.31 -25.69
CA TYR A 10 8.59 9.41 -24.97
C TYR A 10 7.29 9.17 -25.76
N LEU A 11 6.73 10.19 -26.39
CA LEU A 11 5.54 10.04 -27.25
C LEU A 11 5.84 9.21 -28.51
N GLU A 12 7.02 9.38 -29.13
CA GLU A 12 7.49 8.56 -30.24
C GLU A 12 7.64 7.08 -29.86
N CYS A 13 7.93 6.79 -28.59
CA CYS A 13 7.95 5.43 -28.00
C CYS A 13 6.55 4.91 -27.63
N GLY A 14 5.46 5.43 -28.20
CA GLY A 14 4.09 5.04 -27.91
C GLY A 14 3.66 5.39 -26.49
N ALA A 15 4.27 6.40 -25.89
CA ALA A 15 4.08 6.82 -24.49
C ALA A 15 4.28 5.66 -23.51
N THR A 16 5.26 4.79 -23.75
CA THR A 16 5.61 3.67 -22.89
C THR A 16 7.03 3.78 -22.37
N VAL A 17 7.20 3.48 -21.09
CA VAL A 17 8.49 3.55 -20.40
C VAL A 17 8.71 2.32 -19.54
N THR A 18 9.95 1.87 -19.43
CA THR A 18 10.37 0.85 -18.47
C THR A 18 11.71 1.22 -17.84
N THR A 19 11.89 0.81 -16.57
CA THR A 19 13.17 0.90 -15.85
C THR A 19 13.82 -0.48 -15.66
N ASP A 20 13.15 -1.55 -16.13
CA ASP A 20 13.63 -2.93 -16.06
C ASP A 20 13.88 -3.49 -17.46
N SER A 21 15.15 -3.68 -17.81
CA SER A 21 15.56 -4.19 -19.12
C SER A 21 15.04 -5.59 -19.45
N ARG A 22 14.60 -6.37 -18.44
CA ARG A 22 14.05 -7.71 -18.60
C ARG A 22 12.59 -7.72 -19.07
N THR A 23 11.90 -6.59 -18.93
CA THR A 23 10.47 -6.45 -19.25
C THR A 23 10.20 -5.80 -20.59
N ILE A 24 11.25 -5.48 -21.36
CA ILE A 24 11.14 -4.85 -22.68
C ILE A 24 10.38 -5.77 -23.62
N ARG A 25 9.35 -5.21 -24.28
CA ARG A 25 8.51 -5.90 -25.27
C ARG A 25 8.70 -5.39 -26.68
N GLY A 26 9.33 -4.24 -26.81
CA GLY A 26 9.64 -3.54 -28.06
C GLY A 26 8.95 -2.19 -28.19
N GLY A 27 9.74 -1.17 -28.51
CA GLY A 27 9.27 0.19 -28.74
C GLY A 27 9.26 1.12 -27.52
N GLU A 28 9.49 0.61 -26.30
CA GLU A 28 9.50 1.42 -25.07
C GLU A 28 10.74 2.33 -24.98
N MET A 29 10.60 3.43 -24.23
CA MET A 29 11.73 4.19 -23.71
C MET A 29 12.28 3.46 -22.47
N PHE A 30 13.54 3.06 -22.47
CA PHE A 30 14.22 2.54 -21.28
C PHE A 30 14.86 3.68 -20.49
N ILE A 31 14.62 3.78 -19.19
CA ILE A 31 15.29 4.76 -18.31
C ILE A 31 16.24 4.00 -17.37
N ALA A 32 17.53 4.23 -17.54
CA ALA A 32 18.60 3.55 -16.84
C ALA A 32 18.82 4.14 -15.43
N LEU A 33 18.06 3.69 -14.46
CA LEU A 33 18.19 4.15 -13.07
C LEU A 33 19.44 3.59 -12.41
N LYS A 34 20.05 4.38 -11.53
CA LYS A 34 21.17 3.97 -10.68
C LYS A 34 20.74 3.96 -9.22
N GLY A 35 20.96 2.86 -8.55
CA GLY A 35 20.76 2.67 -7.11
C GLY A 35 22.06 2.31 -6.40
N GLU A 36 22.03 2.08 -5.09
CA GLU A 36 23.20 1.76 -4.27
C GLU A 36 23.94 0.49 -4.72
N ASN A 37 23.16 -0.56 -5.10
CA ASN A 37 23.69 -1.89 -5.44
C ASN A 37 23.51 -2.25 -6.92
N PHE A 38 23.11 -1.29 -7.77
CA PHE A 38 22.71 -1.56 -9.13
C PHE A 38 22.90 -0.31 -9.99
N ASP A 39 23.45 -0.50 -11.19
CA ASP A 39 23.60 0.56 -12.21
C ASP A 39 22.90 0.14 -13.51
N GLY A 40 21.73 0.73 -13.77
CA GLY A 40 20.95 0.53 -14.99
C GLY A 40 21.66 0.95 -16.26
N ASN A 41 22.62 1.89 -16.20
CA ASN A 41 23.38 2.34 -17.35
C ASN A 41 24.14 1.20 -18.04
N ALA A 42 24.63 0.23 -17.29
CA ALA A 42 25.30 -0.95 -17.81
C ALA A 42 24.39 -1.84 -18.70
N TYR A 43 23.08 -1.66 -18.60
CA TYR A 43 22.08 -2.43 -19.35
C TYR A 43 21.47 -1.65 -20.52
N ALA A 44 21.84 -0.39 -20.73
CA ALA A 44 21.21 0.47 -21.74
C ALA A 44 21.38 -0.07 -23.19
N LEU A 45 22.56 -0.51 -23.56
CA LEU A 45 22.79 -1.10 -24.88
C LEU A 45 22.02 -2.42 -25.05
N LYS A 46 22.01 -3.27 -24.02
CA LYS A 46 21.21 -4.49 -23.99
C LYS A 46 19.71 -4.22 -24.12
N ALA A 47 19.22 -3.15 -23.49
CA ALA A 47 17.82 -2.72 -23.60
C ALA A 47 17.49 -2.33 -25.06
N LEU A 48 18.40 -1.64 -25.76
CA LEU A 48 18.24 -1.32 -27.17
C LEU A 48 18.27 -2.57 -28.07
N GLU A 49 19.11 -3.56 -27.75
CA GLU A 49 19.14 -4.86 -28.44
C GLU A 49 17.87 -5.66 -28.20
N ALA A 50 17.29 -5.59 -26.99
CA ALA A 50 16.03 -6.22 -26.64
C ALA A 50 14.79 -5.55 -27.28
N GLY A 51 14.98 -4.43 -27.99
CA GLY A 51 13.92 -3.76 -28.74
C GLY A 51 13.44 -2.44 -28.18
N ALA A 52 14.05 -1.88 -27.13
CA ALA A 52 13.74 -0.53 -26.69
C ALA A 52 13.99 0.46 -27.84
N ALA A 53 13.08 1.41 -28.04
CA ALA A 53 13.21 2.43 -29.10
C ALA A 53 14.37 3.40 -28.81
N CYS A 54 14.49 3.82 -27.56
CA CYS A 54 15.59 4.62 -27.07
C CYS A 54 15.90 4.30 -25.59
N ALA A 55 17.04 4.76 -25.08
CA ALA A 55 17.39 4.64 -23.67
C ALA A 55 17.94 5.96 -23.12
N VAL A 56 17.42 6.37 -21.96
CA VAL A 56 17.91 7.53 -21.19
C VAL A 56 18.99 7.05 -20.23
N VAL A 57 20.16 7.64 -20.29
CA VAL A 57 21.36 7.25 -19.54
C VAL A 57 22.03 8.46 -18.89
N ASN A 58 22.78 8.24 -17.81
CA ASN A 58 23.59 9.30 -17.20
C ASN A 58 24.76 9.70 -18.16
N SER A 59 25.01 10.99 -18.33
CA SER A 59 26.01 11.53 -19.24
C SER A 59 27.44 11.04 -18.98
N GLY A 60 27.74 10.68 -17.72
CA GLY A 60 29.05 10.12 -17.34
C GLY A 60 29.17 8.60 -17.48
N SER A 61 28.15 7.90 -18.01
CA SER A 61 28.15 6.44 -18.14
C SER A 61 28.93 5.95 -19.37
N GLU A 62 29.45 4.72 -19.32
CA GLU A 62 30.08 4.07 -20.50
C GLU A 62 29.10 3.99 -21.69
N ALA A 63 27.82 3.75 -21.43
CA ALA A 63 26.80 3.73 -22.45
C ALA A 63 26.73 5.05 -23.22
N ALA A 64 26.79 6.20 -22.53
CA ALA A 64 26.78 7.52 -23.15
C ALA A 64 27.98 7.74 -24.05
N LEU A 65 29.14 7.16 -23.73
CA LEU A 65 30.36 7.26 -24.53
C LEU A 65 30.29 6.47 -25.84
N SER A 66 29.37 5.50 -25.98
CA SER A 66 29.21 4.69 -27.19
C SER A 66 28.70 5.48 -28.42
N GLN A 67 28.24 6.73 -28.22
CA GLN A 67 27.65 7.59 -29.26
C GLN A 67 26.52 6.95 -30.08
N ASN A 68 25.79 5.98 -29.47
CA ASN A 68 24.66 5.39 -30.15
C ASN A 68 23.51 6.42 -30.24
N PRO A 69 22.97 6.70 -31.47
CA PRO A 69 21.96 7.76 -31.66
C PRO A 69 20.64 7.50 -30.95
N ARG A 70 20.40 6.28 -30.47
CA ARG A 70 19.23 5.94 -29.66
C ARG A 70 19.42 6.15 -28.14
N LEU A 71 20.61 6.60 -27.72
CA LEU A 71 20.89 6.98 -26.34
C LEU A 71 20.64 8.46 -26.10
N ILE A 72 19.94 8.76 -25.03
CA ILE A 72 19.64 10.12 -24.55
C ILE A 72 20.47 10.33 -23.28
N ALA A 73 21.56 11.08 -23.38
CA ALA A 73 22.39 11.39 -22.22
C ALA A 73 21.79 12.57 -21.42
N VAL A 74 21.64 12.37 -20.12
CA VAL A 74 21.13 13.37 -19.16
C VAL A 74 22.04 13.42 -17.93
N ASP A 75 21.97 14.48 -17.15
CA ASP A 75 22.79 14.62 -15.94
C ASP A 75 22.39 13.60 -14.86
N ASP A 76 21.08 13.40 -14.67
CA ASP A 76 20.51 12.46 -13.72
C ASP A 76 19.24 11.80 -14.29
N THR A 77 19.30 10.49 -14.48
CA THR A 77 18.18 9.70 -15.02
C THR A 77 17.00 9.60 -14.05
N PHE A 78 17.27 9.66 -12.74
CA PHE A 78 16.23 9.60 -11.71
C PHE A 78 15.43 10.92 -11.64
N GLU A 79 16.13 12.06 -11.64
CA GLU A 79 15.47 13.36 -11.72
C GLU A 79 14.77 13.55 -13.07
N THR A 80 15.33 13.02 -14.15
CA THR A 80 14.68 13.02 -15.47
C THR A 80 13.37 12.23 -15.48
N LEU A 81 13.32 11.06 -14.82
CA LEU A 81 12.09 10.28 -14.69
C LEU A 81 10.99 11.08 -13.96
N LYS A 82 11.33 11.74 -12.86
CA LYS A 82 10.40 12.59 -12.10
C LYS A 82 9.91 13.77 -12.93
N ALA A 83 10.82 14.47 -13.57
CA ALA A 83 10.49 15.63 -14.42
C ALA A 83 9.62 15.22 -15.62
N LEU A 84 9.93 14.09 -16.25
CA LEU A 84 9.13 13.54 -17.36
C LEU A 84 7.70 13.19 -16.91
N ALA A 85 7.56 12.58 -15.76
CA ALA A 85 6.26 12.21 -15.21
C ALA A 85 5.42 13.44 -14.84
N ASN A 86 6.05 14.43 -14.19
CA ASN A 86 5.37 15.68 -13.86
C ASN A 86 4.98 16.46 -15.13
N TYR A 87 5.88 16.55 -16.13
CA TYR A 87 5.58 17.17 -17.40
C TYR A 87 4.43 16.46 -18.12
N HIS A 88 4.44 15.12 -18.16
CA HIS A 88 3.38 14.32 -18.75
C HIS A 88 2.01 14.58 -18.08
N ARG A 89 1.96 14.62 -16.75
CA ARG A 89 0.73 14.93 -15.99
C ARG A 89 0.06 16.22 -16.46
N HIS A 90 0.86 17.23 -16.78
CA HIS A 90 0.35 18.55 -17.17
C HIS A 90 0.03 18.68 -18.67
N HIS A 91 0.55 17.79 -19.52
CA HIS A 91 0.48 17.96 -20.98
C HIS A 91 -0.25 16.82 -21.71
N CYS A 92 -0.50 15.67 -21.05
CA CYS A 92 -1.07 14.52 -21.72
C CYS A 92 -2.54 14.70 -22.16
N LEU A 93 -3.29 15.60 -21.51
CA LEU A 93 -4.67 15.95 -21.84
C LEU A 93 -4.81 17.28 -22.60
N GLY A 94 -3.70 17.87 -23.03
CA GLY A 94 -3.71 19.21 -23.63
C GLY A 94 -3.97 20.30 -22.59
N GLU A 95 -5.03 21.07 -22.74
CA GLU A 95 -5.41 22.15 -21.79
C GLU A 95 -6.35 21.66 -20.66
N GLU A 96 -6.81 20.42 -20.71
CA GLU A 96 -7.71 19.87 -19.68
C GLU A 96 -6.93 19.49 -18.43
N HIS A 97 -7.49 19.81 -17.26
CA HIS A 97 -6.92 19.47 -15.97
C HIS A 97 -7.34 18.06 -15.55
N LEU A 98 -6.37 17.22 -15.22
CA LEU A 98 -6.61 15.88 -14.66
C LEU A 98 -6.69 15.95 -13.13
N PRO A 99 -7.83 15.66 -12.50
CA PRO A 99 -7.92 15.56 -11.05
C PRO A 99 -7.10 14.37 -10.53
N ILE A 100 -6.24 14.61 -9.54
CA ILE A 100 -5.44 13.59 -8.88
C ILE A 100 -5.78 13.52 -7.39
N LEU A 101 -6.19 12.34 -6.93
CA LEU A 101 -6.29 12.01 -5.51
C LEU A 101 -4.98 11.38 -5.03
N GLY A 102 -4.23 12.11 -4.20
CA GLY A 102 -3.07 11.59 -3.48
C GLY A 102 -3.49 10.85 -2.22
N LEU A 103 -2.98 9.65 -2.01
CA LEU A 103 -3.34 8.80 -0.88
C LEU A 103 -2.09 8.29 -0.16
N THR A 104 -2.04 8.50 1.16
CA THR A 104 -1.02 7.92 2.05
C THR A 104 -1.62 7.39 3.35
N GLY A 105 -0.80 6.94 4.27
CA GLY A 105 -1.19 6.45 5.58
C GLY A 105 -0.26 5.37 6.10
N THR A 106 -0.45 4.94 7.32
CA THR A 106 0.33 3.85 7.90
C THR A 106 -0.18 2.51 7.38
N ASN A 107 -1.45 2.22 7.56
CA ASN A 107 -2.09 0.96 7.17
C ASN A 107 -3.27 1.21 6.22
N GLY A 108 -3.65 0.18 5.45
CA GLY A 108 -4.83 0.23 4.59
C GLY A 108 -4.69 1.03 3.29
N LYS A 109 -3.53 1.63 3.00
CA LYS A 109 -3.29 2.43 1.78
C LYS A 109 -3.75 1.71 0.51
N THR A 110 -3.17 0.56 0.23
CA THR A 110 -3.46 -0.19 -1.00
C THR A 110 -4.92 -0.66 -1.06
N THR A 111 -5.47 -1.15 0.05
CA THR A 111 -6.88 -1.54 0.11
C THR A 111 -7.81 -0.36 -0.16
N THR A 112 -7.55 0.79 0.48
CA THR A 112 -8.33 2.03 0.26
C THR A 112 -8.18 2.51 -1.20
N LYS A 113 -6.96 2.50 -1.75
CA LYS A 113 -6.69 2.87 -3.14
C LYS A 113 -7.48 1.99 -4.11
N GLU A 114 -7.48 0.67 -3.92
CA GLU A 114 -8.23 -0.24 -4.78
C GLU A 114 -9.74 -0.05 -4.65
N LEU A 115 -10.27 0.11 -3.43
CA LEU A 115 -11.69 0.40 -3.21
C LEU A 115 -12.09 1.74 -3.86
N VAL A 116 -11.31 2.80 -3.65
CA VAL A 116 -11.55 4.11 -4.27
C VAL A 116 -11.52 4.00 -5.80
N ARG A 117 -10.50 3.30 -6.36
CA ARG A 117 -10.40 3.05 -7.80
C ARG A 117 -11.64 2.33 -8.32
N THR A 118 -12.09 1.29 -7.62
CA THR A 118 -13.24 0.48 -8.05
C THR A 118 -14.53 1.29 -7.99
N VAL A 119 -14.73 2.08 -6.95
CA VAL A 119 -15.90 2.97 -6.82
C VAL A 119 -15.89 4.06 -7.90
N LEU A 120 -14.78 4.74 -8.10
CA LEU A 120 -14.67 5.80 -9.12
C LEU A 120 -14.79 5.25 -10.54
N ALA A 121 -14.33 4.02 -10.78
CA ALA A 121 -14.44 3.35 -12.09
C ALA A 121 -15.88 3.02 -12.50
N ALA A 122 -16.84 3.09 -11.59
CA ALA A 122 -18.27 3.02 -11.95
C ALA A 122 -18.73 4.21 -12.78
N LYS A 123 -17.99 5.32 -12.78
CA LYS A 123 -18.36 6.55 -13.51
C LYS A 123 -17.24 7.09 -14.40
N TYR A 124 -15.99 6.86 -14.07
CA TYR A 124 -14.81 7.49 -14.68
C TYR A 124 -13.80 6.48 -15.19
N ARG A 125 -13.00 6.86 -16.19
CA ARG A 125 -11.80 6.12 -16.60
C ARG A 125 -10.64 6.49 -15.69
N ILE A 126 -10.23 5.55 -14.82
CA ILE A 126 -9.30 5.76 -13.71
C ILE A 126 -7.95 5.16 -14.01
N VAL A 127 -6.89 5.93 -13.78
CA VAL A 127 -5.53 5.43 -13.58
C VAL A 127 -5.24 5.39 -12.08
N ALA A 128 -4.68 4.29 -11.58
CA ALA A 128 -4.29 4.18 -10.19
C ALA A 128 -2.93 3.50 -10.06
N THR A 129 -2.22 3.78 -8.95
CA THR A 129 -0.99 3.08 -8.61
C THR A 129 -1.20 1.58 -8.62
N GLU A 130 -0.39 0.84 -9.38
CA GLU A 130 -0.44 -0.61 -9.43
C GLU A 130 0.50 -1.24 -8.39
N GLY A 131 0.04 -2.32 -7.76
CA GLY A 131 0.84 -3.06 -6.78
C GLY A 131 1.36 -2.17 -5.66
N ASN A 132 2.69 -2.10 -5.53
CA ASN A 132 3.42 -1.31 -4.56
C ASN A 132 4.26 -0.18 -5.18
N LEU A 133 3.89 0.31 -6.37
CA LEU A 133 4.58 1.39 -7.08
C LEU A 133 4.28 2.76 -6.43
N ASN A 134 4.56 2.89 -5.14
CA ASN A 134 4.19 4.02 -4.31
C ASN A 134 5.39 4.82 -3.75
N ASN A 135 6.59 4.56 -4.30
CA ASN A 135 7.84 5.24 -3.94
C ASN A 135 8.28 6.20 -5.06
N ASP A 136 9.48 6.76 -4.91
CA ASP A 136 10.09 7.74 -5.83
C ASP A 136 10.27 7.27 -7.29
N ILE A 137 10.24 5.97 -7.55
CA ILE A 137 10.23 5.39 -8.90
C ILE A 137 8.79 5.06 -9.33
N GLY A 138 8.02 4.50 -8.42
CA GLY A 138 6.69 3.99 -8.71
C GLY A 138 5.65 5.07 -8.99
N VAL A 139 5.70 6.20 -8.26
CA VAL A 139 4.78 7.33 -8.48
C VAL A 139 5.00 7.95 -9.86
N PRO A 140 6.23 8.29 -10.30
CA PRO A 140 6.48 8.71 -11.69
C PRO A 140 5.97 7.70 -12.72
N LEU A 141 6.26 6.41 -12.54
CA LEU A 141 5.79 5.36 -13.47
C LEU A 141 4.25 5.27 -13.50
N SER A 142 3.58 5.50 -12.37
CA SER A 142 2.12 5.53 -12.30
C SER A 142 1.55 6.72 -13.08
N LEU A 143 2.16 7.90 -12.96
CA LEU A 143 1.77 9.09 -13.72
C LEU A 143 1.95 8.89 -15.23
N LEU A 144 3.05 8.27 -15.66
CA LEU A 144 3.32 7.98 -17.07
C LEU A 144 2.35 6.95 -17.69
N LYS A 145 1.48 6.33 -16.91
CA LYS A 145 0.36 5.51 -17.40
C LYS A 145 -0.90 6.29 -17.76
N ILE A 146 -0.98 7.57 -17.42
CA ILE A 146 -2.09 8.44 -17.80
C ILE A 146 -2.17 8.50 -19.32
N ARG A 147 -3.38 8.48 -19.87
CA ARG A 147 -3.67 8.55 -21.31
C ARG A 147 -4.69 9.65 -21.57
N LYS A 148 -4.86 10.01 -22.84
CA LYS A 148 -5.79 11.08 -23.26
C LYS A 148 -7.24 10.87 -22.84
N ASP A 149 -7.63 9.63 -22.60
CA ASP A 149 -8.96 9.26 -22.15
C ASP A 149 -9.09 9.07 -20.64
N THR A 150 -8.01 9.26 -19.89
CA THR A 150 -8.03 9.20 -18.40
C THR A 150 -8.78 10.42 -17.87
N GLU A 151 -9.74 10.18 -16.97
CA GLU A 151 -10.59 11.25 -16.41
C GLU A 151 -10.20 11.59 -14.96
N MET A 152 -9.50 10.65 -14.26
CA MET A 152 -9.01 10.88 -12.92
C MET A 152 -7.87 9.91 -12.59
N ALA A 153 -6.99 10.31 -11.66
CA ALA A 153 -5.95 9.42 -11.16
C ALA A 153 -5.99 9.28 -9.62
N VAL A 154 -5.65 8.07 -9.12
CA VAL A 154 -5.54 7.77 -7.69
C VAL A 154 -4.11 7.28 -7.42
N ILE A 155 -3.30 8.13 -6.79
CA ILE A 155 -1.87 7.90 -6.60
C ILE A 155 -1.56 7.59 -5.14
N GLU A 156 -1.19 6.33 -4.88
CA GLU A 156 -0.72 5.89 -3.56
C GLU A 156 0.72 6.36 -3.34
N MET A 157 0.99 6.95 -2.18
CA MET A 157 2.29 7.45 -1.76
C MET A 157 2.73 6.75 -0.48
N GLY A 158 3.81 5.99 -0.58
CA GLY A 158 4.49 5.33 0.55
C GLY A 158 5.54 6.26 1.16
N ALA A 159 5.83 6.06 2.45
CA ALA A 159 6.91 6.77 3.11
C ALA A 159 7.51 5.90 4.22
N ASN A 160 8.84 5.86 4.27
CA ASN A 160 9.65 5.19 5.28
C ASN A 160 10.58 6.17 6.02
N HIS A 161 10.82 7.36 5.43
CA HIS A 161 11.69 8.40 5.96
C HIS A 161 10.99 9.76 5.97
N PRO A 162 11.51 10.74 6.73
CA PRO A 162 11.12 12.14 6.63
C PRO A 162 11.27 12.64 5.17
N ASP A 163 10.36 13.51 4.74
CA ASP A 163 10.32 14.12 3.41
C ASP A 163 9.98 13.20 2.23
N ASP A 164 9.85 11.88 2.38
CA ASP A 164 9.40 11.01 1.30
C ASP A 164 8.09 11.52 0.68
N ILE A 165 7.08 11.81 1.50
CA ILE A 165 5.79 12.33 0.99
C ILE A 165 5.97 13.68 0.29
N LYS A 166 6.82 14.55 0.82
CA LYS A 166 7.11 15.86 0.20
C LYS A 166 7.70 15.71 -1.21
N HIS A 167 8.60 14.76 -1.41
CA HIS A 167 9.14 14.48 -2.74
C HIS A 167 8.05 13.97 -3.67
N LEU A 168 7.22 13.03 -3.22
CA LEU A 168 6.18 12.42 -4.04
C LEU A 168 5.07 13.41 -4.41
N VAL A 169 4.63 14.28 -3.49
CA VAL A 169 3.60 15.29 -3.79
C VAL A 169 4.11 16.34 -4.77
N ASN A 170 5.40 16.66 -4.77
CA ASN A 170 5.98 17.61 -5.73
C ASN A 170 6.06 17.02 -7.17
N VAL A 171 6.11 15.70 -7.31
CA VAL A 171 6.06 15.04 -8.62
C VAL A 171 4.61 14.85 -9.08
N CYS A 172 3.75 14.37 -8.17
CA CYS A 172 2.36 14.02 -8.45
C CYS A 172 1.45 15.25 -8.52
N GLU A 173 1.71 16.27 -7.70
CA GLU A 173 0.90 17.48 -7.52
C GLU A 173 -0.60 17.17 -7.36
N PRO A 174 -1.01 16.45 -6.30
CA PRO A 174 -2.39 16.04 -6.13
C PRO A 174 -3.32 17.22 -5.82
N ASP A 175 -4.56 17.15 -6.33
CA ASP A 175 -5.61 18.14 -6.07
C ASP A 175 -6.40 17.82 -4.81
N PHE A 176 -6.46 16.52 -4.49
CA PHE A 176 -7.18 15.98 -3.34
C PHE A 176 -6.23 15.10 -2.50
N GLY A 177 -6.44 15.09 -1.19
CA GLY A 177 -5.62 14.29 -0.28
C GLY A 177 -6.45 13.37 0.61
N LEU A 178 -5.94 12.16 0.86
CA LEU A 178 -6.49 11.22 1.83
C LEU A 178 -5.38 10.57 2.63
N ILE A 179 -5.42 10.69 3.97
CA ILE A 179 -4.57 9.91 4.87
C ILE A 179 -5.46 8.86 5.54
N THR A 180 -5.20 7.59 5.29
CA THR A 180 -6.02 6.50 5.82
C THR A 180 -6.01 6.44 7.34
N ASN A 181 -4.81 6.52 7.91
CA ASN A 181 -4.54 6.58 9.34
C ASN A 181 -3.07 6.93 9.61
N VAL A 182 -2.77 7.27 10.85
CA VAL A 182 -1.42 7.33 11.39
C VAL A 182 -1.25 6.30 12.49
N GLY A 183 -0.11 5.64 12.56
CA GLY A 183 0.16 4.58 13.52
C GLY A 183 1.64 4.27 13.62
N LYS A 184 2.03 3.43 14.57
CA LYS A 184 3.42 3.01 14.77
C LYS A 184 3.87 2.10 13.62
N ALA A 185 4.63 2.66 12.68
CA ALA A 185 5.28 1.92 11.60
C ALA A 185 6.55 2.67 11.16
N HIS A 186 7.54 1.93 10.64
CA HIS A 186 8.82 2.47 10.16
C HIS A 186 9.49 3.40 11.20
N LEU A 187 9.39 3.06 12.49
CA LEU A 187 9.90 3.89 13.58
C LEU A 187 11.40 4.13 13.50
N LEU A 188 12.15 3.16 12.94
CA LEU A 188 13.57 3.33 12.67
C LEU A 188 13.85 4.51 11.73
N GLY A 189 13.05 4.65 10.66
CA GLY A 189 13.21 5.72 9.67
C GLY A 189 12.67 7.08 10.15
N PHE A 190 11.50 7.08 10.81
CA PHE A 190 10.85 8.33 11.26
C PHE A 190 11.29 8.79 12.65
N GLY A 191 11.98 7.96 13.43
CA GLY A 191 12.46 8.24 14.79
C GLY A 191 11.37 8.20 15.85
N SER A 192 10.12 8.55 15.55
CA SER A 192 9.01 8.59 16.52
C SER A 192 7.64 8.57 15.84
N PHE A 193 6.58 8.36 16.63
CA PHE A 193 5.20 8.48 16.16
C PHE A 193 4.89 9.89 15.61
N GLU A 194 5.38 10.93 16.28
CA GLU A 194 5.26 12.31 15.79
C GLU A 194 6.02 12.53 14.48
N GLY A 195 7.13 11.81 14.26
CA GLY A 195 7.82 11.77 12.97
C GLY A 195 6.94 11.20 11.86
N VAL A 196 6.20 10.12 12.15
CA VAL A 196 5.21 9.54 11.22
C VAL A 196 4.11 10.54 10.88
N LYS A 197 3.54 11.24 11.90
CA LYS A 197 2.50 12.28 11.71
C LYS A 197 3.01 13.41 10.82
N ARG A 198 4.22 13.93 11.09
CA ARG A 198 4.84 14.99 10.29
C ARG A 198 5.06 14.58 8.85
N ALA A 199 5.66 13.42 8.62
CA ALA A 199 5.94 12.96 7.26
C ALA A 199 4.65 12.78 6.44
N LYS A 200 3.64 12.11 6.97
CA LYS A 200 2.36 11.93 6.27
C LYS A 200 1.58 13.23 6.12
N GLY A 201 1.70 14.14 7.11
CA GLY A 201 1.10 15.47 7.11
C GLY A 201 1.56 16.34 5.95
N GLN A 202 2.73 16.07 5.34
CA GLN A 202 3.24 16.79 4.16
C GLN A 202 2.26 16.71 2.96
N LEU A 203 1.42 15.66 2.87
CA LEU A 203 0.33 15.64 1.89
C LEU A 203 -0.69 16.75 2.19
N TYR A 204 -1.08 16.92 3.45
CA TYR A 204 -2.01 17.98 3.83
C TYR A 204 -1.37 19.38 3.66
N ASP A 205 -0.06 19.52 3.95
CA ASP A 205 0.67 20.78 3.74
C ASP A 205 0.64 21.18 2.27
N PHE A 206 0.89 20.23 1.37
CA PHE A 206 0.86 20.46 -0.08
C PHE A 206 -0.55 20.90 -0.55
N ILE A 207 -1.59 20.16 -0.15
CA ILE A 207 -2.98 20.46 -0.51
C ILE A 207 -3.41 21.82 0.07
N ALA A 208 -3.04 22.12 1.31
CA ALA A 208 -3.35 23.41 1.96
C ALA A 208 -2.75 24.60 1.20
N SER A 209 -1.50 24.46 0.71
CA SER A 209 -0.82 25.52 -0.04
C SER A 209 -1.54 25.90 -1.35
N ARG A 210 -2.41 25.03 -1.84
CA ARG A 210 -3.18 25.19 -3.08
C ARG A 210 -4.68 25.45 -2.84
N GLY A 211 -5.11 25.55 -1.57
CA GLY A 211 -6.53 25.71 -1.22
C GLY A 211 -7.40 24.51 -1.59
N GLY A 212 -6.78 23.32 -1.62
CA GLY A 212 -7.43 22.10 -2.08
C GLY A 212 -8.27 21.40 -1.01
N LYS A 213 -8.72 20.17 -1.30
CA LYS A 213 -9.63 19.40 -0.45
C LYS A 213 -8.98 18.13 0.08
N VAL A 214 -9.32 17.76 1.32
CA VAL A 214 -8.87 16.51 1.94
C VAL A 214 -10.05 15.71 2.48
N PHE A 215 -10.00 14.39 2.28
CA PHE A 215 -10.94 13.46 2.89
C PHE A 215 -10.38 13.03 4.24
N VAL A 216 -11.14 13.25 5.31
CA VAL A 216 -10.65 13.09 6.68
C VAL A 216 -11.56 12.18 7.49
N ASN A 217 -10.97 11.11 8.03
CA ASN A 217 -11.64 10.32 9.06
C ASN A 217 -11.69 11.12 10.36
N VAL A 218 -12.86 11.69 10.66
CA VAL A 218 -13.07 12.56 11.83
C VAL A 218 -13.27 11.78 13.14
N ASP A 219 -13.39 10.46 13.09
CA ASP A 219 -13.39 9.63 14.30
C ASP A 219 -11.95 9.37 14.82
N GLN A 220 -10.93 9.72 14.03
CA GLN A 220 -9.52 9.60 14.43
C GLN A 220 -8.98 10.92 14.98
N PRO A 221 -8.68 11.01 16.30
CA PRO A 221 -8.19 12.26 16.92
C PRO A 221 -6.92 12.81 16.26
N ASP A 222 -5.97 11.95 15.90
CA ASP A 222 -4.71 12.38 15.26
C ASP A 222 -4.96 13.04 13.91
N LEU A 223 -5.85 12.51 13.07
CA LEU A 223 -6.17 13.12 11.77
C LEU A 223 -6.92 14.44 11.95
N LYS A 224 -7.83 14.54 12.94
CA LYS A 224 -8.50 15.81 13.30
C LYS A 224 -7.49 16.86 13.75
N GLU A 225 -6.55 16.48 14.61
CA GLU A 225 -5.47 17.36 15.04
C GLU A 225 -4.64 17.84 13.85
N MET A 226 -4.19 16.91 12.99
CA MET A 226 -3.37 17.22 11.82
C MET A 226 -4.03 18.22 10.87
N VAL A 227 -5.34 18.12 10.61
CA VAL A 227 -6.03 19.08 9.74
C VAL A 227 -6.29 20.40 10.46
N SER A 228 -6.56 20.41 11.77
CA SER A 228 -6.83 21.64 12.54
C SER A 228 -5.61 22.56 12.63
N GLN A 229 -4.41 22.03 12.47
CA GLN A 229 -3.15 22.78 12.46
C GLN A 229 -2.87 23.49 11.12
N ARG A 230 -3.74 23.31 10.11
CA ARG A 230 -3.52 23.81 8.74
C ARG A 230 -4.65 24.71 8.29
N THR A 231 -4.30 25.88 7.81
CA THR A 231 -5.25 26.80 7.15
C THR A 231 -5.28 26.54 5.65
N GLY A 232 -6.37 26.87 4.98
CA GLY A 232 -6.49 26.71 3.52
C GLY A 232 -6.97 25.34 3.05
N LEU A 233 -7.28 24.41 3.97
CA LEU A 233 -7.87 23.12 3.62
C LEU A 233 -9.39 23.16 3.63
N SER A 234 -10.02 22.63 2.58
CA SER A 234 -11.42 22.23 2.59
C SER A 234 -11.52 20.77 3.03
N ILE A 235 -12.30 20.49 4.09
CA ILE A 235 -12.42 19.15 4.67
C ILE A 235 -13.70 18.48 4.17
N VAL A 236 -13.58 17.25 3.64
CA VAL A 236 -14.70 16.35 3.40
C VAL A 236 -14.63 15.27 4.50
N PRO A 237 -15.47 15.37 5.53
CA PRO A 237 -15.40 14.48 6.68
C PRO A 237 -16.06 13.15 6.40
N TYR A 238 -15.49 12.07 6.97
CA TYR A 238 -16.13 10.76 7.08
C TYR A 238 -15.70 10.07 8.38
N GLY A 239 -16.45 9.04 8.79
CA GLY A 239 -16.15 8.26 9.98
C GLY A 239 -17.30 7.30 10.25
N LEU A 240 -17.07 6.21 11.01
CA LEU A 240 -18.13 5.27 11.36
C LEU A 240 -19.18 5.95 12.23
N ASP A 241 -18.73 6.61 13.32
CA ASP A 241 -19.61 7.34 14.22
C ASP A 241 -20.22 8.56 13.52
N PHE A 242 -19.40 9.30 12.78
CA PHE A 242 -19.83 10.50 12.04
C PHE A 242 -20.96 10.19 11.04
N ASN A 243 -20.87 9.07 10.31
CA ASN A 243 -21.88 8.67 9.32
C ASN A 243 -22.95 7.74 9.88
N GLY A 244 -22.90 7.36 11.17
CA GLY A 244 -23.83 6.46 11.80
C GLY A 244 -23.77 5.04 11.18
N VAL A 245 -22.55 4.55 10.91
CA VAL A 245 -22.30 3.25 10.29
C VAL A 245 -22.20 2.16 11.33
N GLU A 246 -23.00 1.11 11.19
CA GLU A 246 -22.92 -0.07 12.03
C GLU A 246 -22.04 -1.14 11.34
N VAL A 247 -20.97 -1.56 12.02
CA VAL A 247 -20.20 -2.74 11.61
C VAL A 247 -20.87 -3.98 12.19
N LEU A 248 -21.33 -4.87 11.33
CA LEU A 248 -22.07 -6.05 11.74
C LEU A 248 -21.13 -7.14 12.29
N PRO A 249 -21.57 -7.97 13.25
CA PRO A 249 -20.77 -9.04 13.81
C PRO A 249 -20.28 -10.03 12.75
N VAL A 250 -19.06 -10.52 12.93
CA VAL A 250 -18.48 -11.61 12.12
C VAL A 250 -18.91 -12.93 12.73
N THR A 251 -19.52 -13.80 11.91
CA THR A 251 -19.94 -15.16 12.30
C THR A 251 -19.28 -16.21 11.41
N PRO A 252 -19.28 -17.51 11.79
CA PRO A 252 -18.75 -18.58 10.95
C PRO A 252 -19.41 -18.69 9.57
N GLU A 253 -20.69 -18.32 9.47
CA GLU A 253 -21.49 -18.33 8.24
C GLU A 253 -21.20 -17.10 7.39
N GLU A 254 -20.91 -15.96 8.04
CA GLU A 254 -20.64 -14.68 7.40
C GLU A 254 -19.31 -14.09 7.95
N PRO A 255 -18.17 -14.67 7.55
CA PRO A 255 -16.87 -14.35 8.13
C PRO A 255 -16.24 -13.06 7.53
N MET A 256 -16.86 -12.49 6.50
CA MET A 256 -16.38 -11.27 5.84
C MET A 256 -17.01 -10.03 6.46
N LEU A 257 -16.36 -8.89 6.27
CA LEU A 257 -16.85 -7.59 6.73
C LEU A 257 -18.20 -7.28 6.09
N ARG A 258 -19.18 -7.03 6.96
CA ARG A 258 -20.47 -6.43 6.60
C ARG A 258 -20.67 -5.15 7.38
N MET A 259 -21.26 -4.17 6.75
CA MET A 259 -21.57 -2.91 7.40
C MET A 259 -22.93 -2.38 6.93
N ARG A 260 -23.61 -1.63 7.80
CA ARG A 260 -24.91 -1.03 7.52
C ARG A 260 -24.79 0.49 7.48
N ILE A 261 -25.33 1.10 6.45
CA ILE A 261 -25.46 2.55 6.28
C ILE A 261 -26.93 2.82 6.01
N GLY A 262 -27.64 3.41 6.97
CA GLY A 262 -29.09 3.53 6.91
C GLY A 262 -29.75 2.16 6.75
N GLU A 263 -30.55 1.95 5.72
CA GLU A 263 -31.21 0.66 5.45
C GLU A 263 -30.36 -0.28 4.57
N CYS A 264 -29.24 0.21 3.99
CA CYS A 264 -28.40 -0.58 3.12
C CYS A 264 -27.39 -1.42 3.93
N VAL A 265 -27.34 -2.72 3.63
CA VAL A 265 -26.30 -3.62 4.15
C VAL A 265 -25.31 -3.92 3.03
N ILE A 266 -24.08 -3.47 3.22
CA ILE A 266 -22.95 -3.70 2.30
C ILE A 266 -22.26 -4.99 2.70
N ARG A 267 -22.10 -5.93 1.78
CA ARG A 267 -21.42 -7.22 1.95
C ARG A 267 -20.12 -7.19 1.16
N THR A 268 -18.99 -7.22 1.85
CA THR A 268 -17.70 -7.15 1.20
C THR A 268 -17.02 -8.52 1.13
N HIS A 269 -15.95 -8.63 0.35
CA HIS A 269 -15.01 -9.77 0.39
C HIS A 269 -13.77 -9.49 1.25
N LEU A 270 -13.82 -8.47 2.10
CA LEU A 270 -12.75 -8.10 3.00
C LEU A 270 -12.88 -8.79 4.36
N VAL A 271 -11.77 -9.10 4.98
CA VAL A 271 -11.73 -9.65 6.35
C VAL A 271 -11.32 -8.56 7.34
N GLY A 272 -11.95 -8.60 8.53
CA GLY A 272 -11.64 -7.72 9.64
C GLY A 272 -12.40 -6.39 9.61
N SER A 273 -12.96 -6.03 10.76
CA SER A 273 -13.75 -4.81 10.97
C SER A 273 -12.98 -3.52 10.68
N TYR A 274 -11.65 -3.55 10.77
CA TYR A 274 -10.79 -2.41 10.44
C TYR A 274 -10.89 -1.96 8.97
N ASN A 275 -11.33 -2.83 8.07
CA ASN A 275 -11.56 -2.47 6.67
C ASN A 275 -12.84 -1.62 6.47
N ALA A 276 -13.71 -1.52 7.46
CA ALA A 276 -14.89 -0.67 7.38
C ALA A 276 -14.52 0.81 7.10
N MET A 277 -13.43 1.29 7.70
CA MET A 277 -12.92 2.64 7.42
C MET A 277 -12.42 2.80 5.98
N ASN A 278 -11.78 1.77 5.41
CA ASN A 278 -11.30 1.79 4.02
C ASN A 278 -12.50 1.83 3.05
N VAL A 279 -13.54 1.05 3.33
CA VAL A 279 -14.80 1.04 2.57
C VAL A 279 -15.48 2.40 2.66
N LEU A 280 -15.61 2.95 3.86
CA LEU A 280 -16.27 4.24 4.07
C LEU A 280 -15.51 5.39 3.41
N ALA A 281 -14.17 5.37 3.42
CA ALA A 281 -13.35 6.32 2.67
C ALA A 281 -13.67 6.28 1.17
N ALA A 282 -13.80 5.08 0.59
CA ALA A 282 -14.14 4.91 -0.82
C ALA A 282 -15.55 5.44 -1.15
N ILE A 283 -16.54 5.19 -0.29
CA ILE A 283 -17.89 5.73 -0.44
C ILE A 283 -17.86 7.27 -0.36
N CYS A 284 -17.13 7.82 0.61
CA CYS A 284 -17.00 9.27 0.78
C CYS A 284 -16.38 9.93 -0.47
N VAL A 285 -15.28 9.36 -0.98
CA VAL A 285 -14.65 9.84 -2.22
C VAL A 285 -15.62 9.71 -3.40
N GLY A 286 -16.25 8.55 -3.58
CA GLY A 286 -17.23 8.33 -4.64
C GLY A 286 -18.38 9.34 -4.61
N SER A 287 -18.95 9.58 -3.42
CA SER A 287 -20.03 10.56 -3.22
C SER A 287 -19.57 11.99 -3.59
N HIS A 288 -18.34 12.36 -3.24
CA HIS A 288 -17.77 13.67 -3.60
C HIS A 288 -17.66 13.87 -5.12
N PHE A 289 -17.34 12.81 -5.85
CA PHE A 289 -17.28 12.79 -7.32
C PHE A 289 -18.58 12.33 -7.95
N GLU A 290 -19.69 12.40 -7.21
CA GLU A 290 -21.05 12.13 -7.71
C GLU A 290 -21.23 10.73 -8.32
N VAL A 291 -20.52 9.72 -7.80
CA VAL A 291 -20.84 8.32 -8.07
C VAL A 291 -22.11 7.99 -7.30
N PRO A 292 -23.17 7.46 -7.97
CA PRO A 292 -24.39 7.09 -7.27
C PRO A 292 -24.11 6.08 -6.15
N PHE A 293 -24.75 6.23 -4.99
CA PHE A 293 -24.52 5.38 -3.83
C PHE A 293 -24.69 3.89 -4.14
N ALA A 294 -25.73 3.55 -4.92
CA ALA A 294 -26.00 2.16 -5.33
C ALA A 294 -24.84 1.58 -6.17
N ASP A 295 -24.24 2.38 -7.06
CA ASP A 295 -23.13 1.96 -7.91
C ASP A 295 -21.85 1.82 -7.07
N ALA A 296 -21.65 2.72 -6.11
CA ALA A 296 -20.54 2.62 -5.16
C ALA A 296 -20.62 1.34 -4.30
N VAL A 297 -21.82 1.00 -3.82
CA VAL A 297 -22.07 -0.24 -3.08
C VAL A 297 -21.79 -1.46 -3.95
N ALA A 298 -22.37 -1.52 -5.16
CA ALA A 298 -22.14 -2.62 -6.09
C ALA A 298 -20.66 -2.80 -6.45
N ALA A 299 -19.92 -1.68 -6.64
CA ALA A 299 -18.49 -1.70 -6.88
C ALA A 299 -17.70 -2.28 -5.70
N ILE A 300 -18.04 -1.89 -4.46
CA ILE A 300 -17.42 -2.41 -3.24
C ILE A 300 -17.71 -3.90 -3.06
N GLU A 301 -18.96 -4.33 -3.26
CA GLU A 301 -19.36 -5.73 -3.14
C GLU A 301 -18.71 -6.63 -4.21
N SER A 302 -18.36 -6.07 -5.37
CA SER A 302 -17.64 -6.78 -6.43
C SER A 302 -16.13 -6.89 -6.19
N TYR A 303 -15.57 -6.06 -5.30
CA TYR A 303 -14.13 -6.02 -5.06
C TYR A 303 -13.66 -7.24 -4.27
N VAL A 304 -12.81 -8.05 -4.87
CA VAL A 304 -12.15 -9.20 -4.23
C VAL A 304 -10.68 -8.84 -3.97
N PRO A 305 -10.24 -8.83 -2.69
CA PRO A 305 -8.85 -8.54 -2.37
C PRO A 305 -7.90 -9.61 -2.92
N SER A 306 -6.72 -9.17 -3.35
CA SER A 306 -5.64 -9.99 -3.85
C SER A 306 -4.32 -9.64 -3.11
N ASN A 307 -3.23 -10.34 -3.42
CA ASN A 307 -1.90 -10.03 -2.89
C ASN A 307 -1.75 -10.21 -1.37
N ASN A 308 -2.41 -11.20 -0.78
CA ASN A 308 -2.31 -11.56 0.65
C ASN A 308 -2.58 -10.36 1.60
N ARG A 309 -3.57 -9.52 1.24
CA ARG A 309 -4.03 -8.39 2.08
C ARG A 309 -5.48 -8.57 2.45
N SER A 310 -5.75 -8.85 3.72
CA SER A 310 -7.11 -9.07 4.25
C SER A 310 -7.93 -10.04 3.38
N GLN A 311 -7.27 -11.06 2.85
CA GLN A 311 -7.84 -12.04 1.94
C GLN A 311 -8.29 -13.26 2.72
N MET A 312 -9.48 -13.77 2.42
CA MET A 312 -9.93 -15.04 2.97
C MET A 312 -9.72 -16.15 1.95
N GLN A 313 -9.25 -17.29 2.43
CA GLN A 313 -9.08 -18.49 1.64
C GLN A 313 -9.58 -19.70 2.44
N ARG A 314 -10.48 -20.49 1.86
CA ARG A 314 -10.86 -21.77 2.41
C ARG A 314 -9.99 -22.87 1.80
N THR A 315 -9.38 -23.67 2.63
CA THR A 315 -8.70 -24.90 2.24
C THR A 315 -9.57 -26.12 2.58
N GLU A 316 -9.10 -27.32 2.29
CA GLU A 316 -9.78 -28.54 2.71
C GLU A 316 -9.83 -28.69 4.25
N ARG A 317 -8.92 -28.03 4.96
CA ARG A 317 -8.69 -28.21 6.40
C ARG A 317 -9.10 -26.99 7.23
N ASN A 318 -8.95 -25.79 6.69
CA ASN A 318 -9.00 -24.56 7.48
C ASN A 318 -9.71 -23.41 6.75
N LEU A 319 -10.08 -22.40 7.52
CA LEU A 319 -10.47 -21.09 7.00
C LEU A 319 -9.34 -20.09 7.31
N LEU A 320 -8.64 -19.63 6.27
CA LEU A 320 -7.46 -18.78 6.41
C LEU A 320 -7.78 -17.32 6.23
N VAL A 321 -7.19 -16.48 7.07
CA VAL A 321 -7.07 -15.03 6.89
C VAL A 321 -5.63 -14.73 6.48
N LEU A 322 -5.42 -14.39 5.23
CA LEU A 322 -4.12 -14.08 4.66
C LEU A 322 -3.88 -12.57 4.70
N ASP A 323 -3.00 -12.15 5.61
CA ASP A 323 -2.55 -10.77 5.76
C ASP A 323 -1.02 -10.71 5.86
N ALA A 324 -0.36 -11.50 4.99
CA ALA A 324 1.08 -11.78 5.02
C ALA A 324 1.93 -10.83 4.15
N TYR A 325 1.35 -9.74 3.61
CA TYR A 325 2.10 -8.80 2.80
C TYR A 325 3.13 -8.00 3.61
N ASN A 326 2.73 -7.47 4.76
CA ASN A 326 3.60 -6.77 5.71
C ASN A 326 2.97 -6.73 7.11
N ALA A 327 3.80 -6.47 8.14
CA ALA A 327 3.36 -6.33 9.51
C ALA A 327 4.09 -5.18 10.22
N ASN A 328 3.33 -4.46 11.04
CA ASN A 328 3.80 -3.47 12.01
C ASN A 328 2.93 -3.58 13.28
N PRO A 329 3.30 -2.95 14.41
CA PRO A 329 2.58 -3.08 15.67
C PRO A 329 1.09 -2.75 15.57
N SER A 330 0.74 -1.68 14.87
CA SER A 330 -0.65 -1.27 14.68
C SER A 330 -1.45 -2.30 13.89
N SER A 331 -0.94 -2.78 12.75
CA SER A 331 -1.64 -3.77 11.91
C SER A 331 -1.69 -5.15 12.56
N MET A 332 -0.63 -5.56 13.29
CA MET A 332 -0.59 -6.81 14.03
C MET A 332 -1.64 -6.81 15.15
N GLY A 333 -1.69 -5.73 15.92
CA GLY A 333 -2.66 -5.56 17.00
C GLY A 333 -4.11 -5.63 16.52
N VAL A 334 -4.41 -4.97 15.39
CA VAL A 334 -5.77 -4.96 14.80
C VAL A 334 -6.15 -6.33 14.23
N ALA A 335 -5.24 -7.03 13.55
CA ALA A 335 -5.49 -8.37 13.01
C ALA A 335 -5.73 -9.39 14.12
N LEU A 336 -4.93 -9.35 15.21
CA LEU A 336 -5.13 -10.19 16.39
C LEU A 336 -6.45 -9.89 17.10
N ASN A 337 -6.82 -8.62 17.27
CA ASN A 337 -8.14 -8.28 17.84
C ASN A 337 -9.28 -8.88 17.02
N SER A 338 -9.17 -8.82 15.69
CA SER A 338 -10.17 -9.42 14.80
C SER A 338 -10.24 -10.94 14.96
N LEU A 339 -9.09 -11.63 15.09
CA LEU A 339 -9.04 -13.07 15.33
C LEU A 339 -9.62 -13.44 16.70
N ILE A 340 -9.28 -12.68 17.76
CA ILE A 340 -9.77 -12.90 19.12
C ILE A 340 -11.31 -12.76 19.16
N ALA A 341 -11.84 -11.74 18.49
CA ALA A 341 -13.27 -11.46 18.44
C ALA A 341 -14.07 -12.41 17.52
N ALA A 342 -13.41 -13.19 16.68
CA ALA A 342 -14.07 -14.13 15.78
C ALA A 342 -14.73 -15.28 16.58
N GLU A 343 -15.93 -15.67 16.19
CA GLU A 343 -16.61 -16.85 16.70
C GLU A 343 -16.14 -18.08 15.94
N ALA A 344 -15.15 -18.81 16.49
CA ALA A 344 -14.62 -20.03 15.90
C ALA A 344 -14.18 -21.01 17.02
N PRO A 345 -14.40 -22.32 16.83
CA PRO A 345 -14.06 -23.32 17.85
C PRO A 345 -12.55 -23.42 18.13
N LEU A 346 -11.72 -23.21 17.10
CA LEU A 346 -10.27 -23.18 17.21
C LEU A 346 -9.73 -21.97 16.43
N LYS A 347 -9.01 -21.11 17.14
CA LYS A 347 -8.35 -19.93 16.59
C LYS A 347 -6.84 -20.10 16.63
N VAL A 348 -6.18 -19.96 15.47
CA VAL A 348 -4.73 -20.14 15.37
C VAL A 348 -4.10 -18.91 14.70
N ALA A 349 -3.02 -18.39 15.27
CA ALA A 349 -2.23 -17.31 14.70
C ALA A 349 -0.84 -17.82 14.29
N LEU A 350 -0.47 -17.64 13.03
CA LEU A 350 0.87 -17.88 12.51
C LEU A 350 1.50 -16.52 12.26
N LEU A 351 2.36 -16.08 13.19
CA LEU A 351 2.86 -14.70 13.22
C LEU A 351 4.37 -14.66 13.01
N GLY A 352 4.79 -13.92 12.00
CA GLY A 352 6.19 -13.60 11.73
C GLY A 352 6.60 -12.25 12.30
N ASP A 353 7.89 -12.07 12.51
CA ASP A 353 8.49 -10.82 13.04
C ASP A 353 7.98 -9.57 12.33
N MET A 354 7.87 -8.51 13.10
CA MET A 354 7.67 -7.14 12.62
C MET A 354 9.03 -6.46 12.46
N ARG A 355 9.35 -6.01 11.26
CA ARG A 355 10.63 -5.35 10.95
C ARG A 355 10.56 -3.83 11.10
N GLU A 356 11.73 -3.17 11.06
CA GLU A 356 11.88 -1.70 11.03
C GLU A 356 11.39 -0.99 12.31
N LEU A 357 11.46 -1.67 13.46
CA LEU A 357 11.04 -1.14 14.76
C LEU A 357 12.18 -0.54 15.58
N GLY A 358 13.45 -0.78 15.17
CA GLY A 358 14.62 -0.29 15.90
C GLY A 358 14.64 -0.78 17.35
N GLU A 359 14.93 0.11 18.28
CA GLU A 359 15.03 -0.19 19.71
C GLU A 359 13.70 -0.64 20.35
N ASN A 360 12.57 -0.30 19.73
CA ASN A 360 11.24 -0.71 20.22
C ASN A 360 10.87 -2.16 19.84
N SER A 361 11.72 -2.88 19.09
CA SER A 361 11.38 -4.18 18.52
C SER A 361 10.96 -5.19 19.58
N VAL A 362 11.75 -5.38 20.62
CA VAL A 362 11.47 -6.37 21.68
C VAL A 362 10.16 -6.03 22.38
N GLU A 363 9.96 -4.80 22.82
CA GLU A 363 8.75 -4.35 23.50
C GLU A 363 7.48 -4.58 22.68
N GLU A 364 7.52 -4.25 21.38
CA GLU A 364 6.36 -4.41 20.51
C GLU A 364 6.04 -5.91 20.23
N HIS A 365 7.04 -6.79 20.18
CA HIS A 365 6.85 -8.24 20.10
C HIS A 365 6.32 -8.82 21.43
N GLU A 366 6.81 -8.34 22.59
CA GLU A 366 6.26 -8.69 23.90
C GLU A 366 4.78 -8.27 24.02
N ASN A 367 4.40 -7.10 23.47
CA ASN A 367 3.01 -6.67 23.45
C ASN A 367 2.12 -7.66 22.69
N VAL A 368 2.62 -8.25 21.59
CA VAL A 368 1.94 -9.30 20.83
C VAL A 368 1.83 -10.58 21.68
N VAL A 369 2.93 -11.02 22.31
CA VAL A 369 2.95 -12.22 23.17
C VAL A 369 1.98 -12.06 24.35
N ARG A 370 1.97 -10.91 25.03
CA ARG A 370 1.02 -10.60 26.11
C ARG A 370 -0.45 -10.65 25.64
N LYS A 371 -0.71 -10.15 24.46
CA LYS A 371 -2.06 -10.17 23.88
C LYS A 371 -2.52 -11.60 23.57
N ILE A 372 -1.63 -12.45 23.05
CA ILE A 372 -1.88 -13.87 22.84
C ILE A 372 -2.15 -14.53 24.19
N ALA A 373 -1.30 -14.32 25.20
CA ALA A 373 -1.44 -14.89 26.55
C ALA A 373 -2.81 -14.58 27.20
N GLY A 374 -3.34 -13.38 26.95
CA GLY A 374 -4.66 -12.95 27.47
C GLY A 374 -5.86 -13.40 26.63
N SER A 375 -5.69 -14.35 25.70
CA SER A 375 -6.74 -14.78 24.76
C SER A 375 -6.86 -16.31 24.66
N ASP A 376 -7.85 -16.79 23.92
CA ASP A 376 -8.04 -18.21 23.57
C ASP A 376 -7.31 -18.61 22.28
N VAL A 377 -6.56 -17.70 21.65
CA VAL A 377 -5.83 -17.93 20.41
C VAL A 377 -4.61 -18.81 20.68
N LYS A 378 -4.45 -19.88 19.90
CA LYS A 378 -3.20 -20.65 19.84
C LYS A 378 -2.25 -20.01 18.83
N ALA A 379 -0.94 -19.96 19.11
CA ALA A 379 -0.01 -19.26 18.24
C ALA A 379 1.24 -20.08 17.92
N TYR A 380 1.71 -19.92 16.68
CA TYR A 380 3.08 -20.26 16.25
C TYR A 380 3.77 -18.96 15.85
N LEU A 381 4.96 -18.74 16.39
CA LEU A 381 5.74 -17.51 16.20
C LEU A 381 6.97 -17.79 15.36
N VAL A 382 7.34 -16.87 14.48
CA VAL A 382 8.45 -17.03 13.54
C VAL A 382 9.36 -15.80 13.56
N GLY A 383 10.66 -16.05 13.77
CA GLY A 383 11.71 -15.05 13.66
C GLY A 383 12.45 -14.72 14.95
N ALA A 384 13.57 -14.03 14.80
CA ALA A 384 14.50 -13.76 15.90
C ALA A 384 13.95 -12.75 16.92
N GLU A 385 13.09 -11.82 16.50
CA GLU A 385 12.53 -10.81 17.41
C GLU A 385 11.48 -11.42 18.35
N PHE A 386 10.66 -12.35 17.85
CA PHE A 386 9.79 -13.14 18.71
C PHE A 386 10.58 -14.05 19.66
N ALA A 387 11.75 -14.61 19.24
CA ALA A 387 12.60 -15.37 20.16
C ALA A 387 13.03 -14.51 21.35
N LYS A 388 13.54 -13.30 21.10
CA LYS A 388 13.95 -12.34 22.16
C LYS A 388 12.78 -11.98 23.08
N ALA A 389 11.59 -11.74 22.52
CA ALA A 389 10.40 -11.43 23.30
C ALA A 389 9.99 -12.60 24.21
N LEU A 390 10.10 -13.83 23.74
CA LEU A 390 9.81 -15.03 24.55
C LEU A 390 10.87 -15.28 25.64
N GLU A 391 12.14 -14.95 25.37
CA GLU A 391 13.20 -15.02 26.36
C GLU A 391 12.99 -14.03 27.52
N SER A 392 12.52 -12.82 27.21
CA SER A 392 12.32 -11.76 28.21
C SER A 392 11.01 -11.90 28.99
N SER A 393 9.88 -12.23 28.30
CA SER A 393 8.55 -12.27 28.90
C SER A 393 8.06 -13.67 29.29
N GLY A 394 8.82 -14.72 28.97
CA GLY A 394 8.41 -16.10 29.09
C GLY A 394 7.49 -16.55 27.96
N ARG A 395 7.33 -17.87 27.83
CA ARG A 395 6.47 -18.48 26.81
C ARG A 395 5.10 -18.86 27.41
N PRO A 396 4.01 -18.21 27.00
CA PRO A 396 2.66 -18.59 27.41
C PRO A 396 2.26 -19.99 26.90
N ASP A 397 1.39 -20.69 27.62
CA ASP A 397 0.92 -22.05 27.27
C ASP A 397 0.21 -22.12 25.91
N ASN A 398 -0.39 -21.03 25.47
CA ASN A 398 -1.05 -20.94 24.17
C ASN A 398 -0.12 -20.57 23.01
N VAL A 399 1.16 -20.29 23.26
CA VAL A 399 2.22 -20.26 22.25
C VAL A 399 2.75 -21.66 22.03
N LEU A 400 2.23 -22.36 21.02
CA LEU A 400 2.51 -23.77 20.75
C LEU A 400 3.91 -24.04 20.22
N GLY A 401 4.52 -23.08 19.51
CA GLY A 401 5.87 -23.19 18.95
C GLY A 401 6.47 -21.86 18.55
N HIS A 402 7.82 -21.85 18.52
CA HIS A 402 8.63 -20.79 17.91
C HIS A 402 9.56 -21.42 16.88
N PHE A 403 9.74 -20.76 15.73
CA PHE A 403 10.56 -21.20 14.62
C PHE A 403 11.44 -20.06 14.12
N GLU A 404 12.67 -20.37 13.71
CA GLU A 404 13.58 -19.35 13.19
C GLU A 404 13.12 -18.78 11.85
N THR A 405 12.49 -19.61 10.99
CA THR A 405 12.05 -19.23 9.65
C THR A 405 10.66 -19.76 9.33
N SER A 406 10.01 -19.15 8.34
CA SER A 406 8.74 -19.65 7.79
C SER A 406 8.88 -21.04 7.14
N ASP A 407 10.05 -21.35 6.58
CA ASP A 407 10.34 -22.69 6.02
C ASP A 407 10.35 -23.76 7.11
N ALA A 408 10.94 -23.47 8.28
CA ALA A 408 10.94 -24.40 9.42
C ALA A 408 9.52 -24.63 9.99
N LEU A 409 8.70 -23.58 10.05
CA LEU A 409 7.28 -23.72 10.42
C LEU A 409 6.51 -24.53 9.37
N ALA A 410 6.76 -24.29 8.08
CA ALA A 410 6.12 -25.04 6.98
C ALA A 410 6.46 -26.55 7.06
N GLU A 411 7.74 -26.89 7.32
CA GLU A 411 8.16 -28.28 7.53
C GLU A 411 7.47 -28.90 8.75
N TYR A 412 7.33 -28.18 9.85
CA TYR A 412 6.61 -28.65 11.02
C TYR A 412 5.13 -28.93 10.71
N LEU A 413 4.45 -27.98 10.04
CA LEU A 413 3.03 -28.10 9.68
C LEU A 413 2.78 -29.24 8.68
N SER A 414 3.76 -29.59 7.84
CA SER A 414 3.66 -30.76 6.93
C SER A 414 3.54 -32.09 7.69
N LYS A 415 4.11 -32.16 8.90
CA LYS A 415 4.14 -33.35 9.77
C LYS A 415 3.05 -33.32 10.86
N SER A 416 2.65 -32.12 11.26
CA SER A 416 1.69 -31.87 12.32
C SER A 416 0.69 -30.79 11.88
N PRO A 417 -0.24 -31.14 10.97
CA PRO A 417 -1.13 -30.13 10.36
C PRO A 417 -2.12 -29.56 11.36
N VAL A 418 -2.42 -28.28 11.21
CA VAL A 418 -3.56 -27.61 11.85
C VAL A 418 -4.81 -27.97 11.02
N THR A 419 -5.90 -28.33 11.70
CA THR A 419 -7.18 -28.67 11.07
C THR A 419 -8.34 -28.04 11.80
N ASP A 420 -9.44 -27.81 11.09
CA ASP A 420 -10.71 -27.27 11.61
C ASP A 420 -10.56 -25.93 12.35
N ALA A 421 -9.62 -25.12 11.88
CA ALA A 421 -9.25 -23.86 12.52
C ALA A 421 -9.57 -22.63 11.67
N TYR A 422 -9.81 -21.51 12.34
CA TYR A 422 -9.77 -20.17 11.80
C TYR A 422 -8.35 -19.63 12.00
N VAL A 423 -7.60 -19.48 10.90
CA VAL A 423 -6.15 -19.26 10.93
C VAL A 423 -5.80 -17.89 10.41
N LEU A 424 -5.13 -17.07 11.23
CA LEU A 424 -4.48 -15.83 10.77
C LEU A 424 -3.03 -16.09 10.38
N VAL A 425 -2.66 -15.71 9.16
CA VAL A 425 -1.26 -15.74 8.68
C VAL A 425 -0.79 -14.31 8.48
N LYS A 426 0.18 -13.84 9.30
CA LYS A 426 0.67 -12.46 9.24
C LYS A 426 2.16 -12.35 9.62
N GLY A 427 2.88 -11.47 8.94
CA GLY A 427 4.30 -11.17 9.20
C GLY A 427 4.82 -10.10 8.26
N SER A 428 6.01 -9.57 8.56
CA SER A 428 6.70 -8.65 7.66
C SER A 428 7.10 -9.34 6.37
N ARG A 429 7.15 -8.59 5.27
CA ARG A 429 7.45 -9.09 3.93
C ARG A 429 8.70 -9.99 3.87
N GLY A 430 9.74 -9.63 4.61
CA GLY A 430 11.00 -10.38 4.63
C GLY A 430 10.96 -11.72 5.38
N ILE A 431 9.89 -12.00 6.14
CA ILE A 431 9.68 -13.29 6.82
C ILE A 431 9.03 -14.31 5.88
N GLN A 432 8.31 -13.83 4.85
CA GLN A 432 7.69 -14.67 3.83
C GLN A 432 6.70 -15.70 4.41
N MET A 433 5.79 -15.23 5.28
CA MET A 433 4.81 -16.11 5.92
C MET A 433 3.87 -16.81 4.93
N GLU A 434 3.75 -16.33 3.70
CA GLU A 434 3.01 -17.00 2.62
C GLU A 434 3.50 -18.44 2.32
N LYS A 435 4.72 -18.79 2.68
CA LYS A 435 5.28 -20.15 2.49
C LYS A 435 4.57 -21.23 3.31
N VAL A 436 3.90 -20.87 4.40
CA VAL A 436 3.17 -21.85 5.22
C VAL A 436 1.82 -22.23 4.64
N ILE A 437 1.26 -21.41 3.73
CA ILE A 437 -0.10 -21.58 3.19
C ILE A 437 -0.37 -22.96 2.57
N PRO A 438 0.56 -23.55 1.78
CA PRO A 438 0.33 -24.87 1.18
C PRO A 438 0.16 -26.02 2.19
N PHE A 439 0.50 -25.80 3.45
CA PHE A 439 0.47 -26.82 4.50
C PHE A 439 -0.71 -26.63 5.49
N LEU A 440 -1.60 -25.67 5.21
CA LEU A 440 -2.81 -25.34 5.95
C LEU A 440 -4.07 -25.85 5.21
#